data_2e3142dbd0016f0a0da0ca8e30761bed
#
_entry.id   2e3142dbd0016f0a0da0ca8e30761bed
#
_cell.length_a   1.000
_cell.length_b   1.000
_cell.length_c   1.000
_cell.angle_alpha   90.00
_cell.angle_beta   90.00
_cell.angle_gamma   90.00
#
_symmetry.space_group_name_H-M   'P 1'
#
loop_
_entity.id
_entity.type
_entity.pdbx_description
1 polymer ?
#
loop_
_entity_poly.entity_id
_entity_poly.type
_entity_poly.pdbx_seq_one_letter_code
_entity_poly.pdbx_strand_id
1 'polypeptide(L)'
;KKSEKLFSDALNSLRKTYITNFSDQIIYIINYVIDELTKNPLLLKFISKNLSWGVYNKTILKLQDKVEENNLYNLFMQGIKENNVKLENPDVTLFMIIELVGSTCFNSILYKDPLSIEDYKPYLYKVIRNLLEN
;
A
#
# COMPACT_ATOMS: atom_id res chain seq x y z
N LYS A 1 -13.46 9.60 4.94
CA LYS A 1 -13.91 8.21 4.89
C LYS A 1 -12.88 7.29 5.50
N LYS A 2 -13.32 6.11 5.87
CA LYS A 2 -12.46 5.18 6.63
C LYS A 2 -11.20 4.77 5.88
N SER A 3 -11.30 4.49 4.58
CA SER A 3 -10.14 4.06 3.82
C SER A 3 -9.13 5.20 3.63
N GLU A 4 -9.61 6.41 3.42
CA GLU A 4 -8.74 7.58 3.29
C GLU A 4 -7.99 7.84 4.59
N LYS A 5 -8.71 7.73 5.72
CA LYS A 5 -8.10 7.92 7.02
C LYS A 5 -7.02 6.88 7.29
N LEU A 6 -7.25 5.64 6.87
CA LEU A 6 -6.29 4.56 7.07
C LEU A 6 -4.95 4.88 6.40
N PHE A 7 -4.97 5.29 5.15
CA PHE A 7 -3.75 5.64 4.44
C PHE A 7 -3.11 6.90 5.00
N SER A 8 -3.92 7.90 5.34
CA SER A 8 -3.42 9.12 5.95
C SER A 8 -2.72 8.84 7.28
N ASP A 9 -3.32 7.97 8.11
CA ASP A 9 -2.71 7.59 9.38
C ASP A 9 -1.40 6.84 9.16
N ALA A 10 -1.35 5.97 8.15
CA ALA A 10 -0.12 5.24 7.84
C ALA A 10 0.99 6.21 7.44
N LEU A 11 0.68 7.19 6.60
CA LEU A 11 1.65 8.20 6.19
C LEU A 11 2.14 9.03 7.35
N ASN A 12 1.24 9.44 8.23
CA ASN A 12 1.61 10.22 9.40
C ASN A 12 2.50 9.41 10.35
N SER A 13 2.21 8.12 10.48
CA SER A 13 3.04 7.23 11.28
C SER A 13 4.43 7.09 10.69
N LEU A 14 4.52 6.93 9.38
CA LEU A 14 5.81 6.84 8.69
C LEU A 14 6.67 8.08 8.93
N ARG A 15 6.06 9.25 8.90
CA ARG A 15 6.78 10.51 9.09
C ARG A 15 7.42 10.64 10.46
N LYS A 16 6.97 9.87 11.43
CA LYS A 16 7.54 9.86 12.79
C LYS A 16 8.73 8.91 12.89
N THR A 17 9.03 8.19 11.82
CA THR A 17 10.17 7.27 11.82
C THR A 17 11.36 7.91 11.11
N TYR A 18 12.50 7.21 11.16
CA TYR A 18 13.72 7.65 10.47
C TYR A 18 14.04 6.76 9.27
N ILE A 19 13.02 6.12 8.73
CA ILE A 19 13.19 5.23 7.57
C ILE A 19 13.47 6.05 6.32
N THR A 20 14.62 5.83 5.70
CA THR A 20 15.04 6.61 4.52
C THR A 20 14.98 5.80 3.22
N ASN A 21 15.10 4.48 3.29
CA ASN A 21 15.04 3.63 2.09
C ASN A 21 13.62 3.59 1.55
N PHE A 22 13.48 3.85 0.25
CA PHE A 22 12.16 3.95 -0.36
C PHE A 22 11.35 2.65 -0.23
N SER A 23 11.98 1.50 -0.52
CA SER A 23 11.27 0.22 -0.39
C SER A 23 10.80 -0.02 1.03
N ASP A 24 11.63 0.34 2.01
CA ASP A 24 11.25 0.20 3.42
C ASP A 24 10.08 1.10 3.77
N GLN A 25 10.03 2.31 3.21
CA GLN A 25 8.91 3.22 3.44
C GLN A 25 7.60 2.64 2.91
N ILE A 26 7.64 2.09 1.70
CA ILE A 26 6.45 1.49 1.10
C ILE A 26 6.01 0.26 1.91
N ILE A 27 6.95 -0.58 2.31
CA ILE A 27 6.64 -1.75 3.12
C ILE A 27 6.08 -1.35 4.48
N TYR A 28 6.61 -0.28 5.08
CA TYR A 28 6.08 0.22 6.34
C TYR A 28 4.60 0.58 6.22
N ILE A 29 4.26 1.30 5.17
CA ILE A 29 2.86 1.70 4.93
C ILE A 29 1.98 0.47 4.73
N ILE A 30 2.44 -0.46 3.92
CA ILE A 30 1.69 -1.69 3.67
C ILE A 30 1.49 -2.47 4.96
N ASN A 31 2.54 -2.60 5.76
CA ASN A 31 2.45 -3.32 7.04
C ASN A 31 1.47 -2.64 8.00
N TYR A 32 1.50 -1.31 8.05
CA TYR A 32 0.56 -0.56 8.89
C TYR A 32 -0.88 -0.86 8.48
N VAL A 33 -1.16 -0.80 7.18
CA VAL A 33 -2.50 -1.05 6.66
C VAL A 33 -2.93 -2.49 6.95
N ILE A 34 -2.05 -3.45 6.72
CA ILE A 34 -2.35 -4.86 6.99
C ILE A 34 -2.70 -5.07 8.46
N ASP A 35 -1.92 -4.49 9.36
CA ASP A 35 -2.16 -4.66 10.79
C ASP A 35 -3.50 -4.06 11.21
N GLU A 36 -3.84 -2.90 10.68
CA GLU A 36 -5.13 -2.27 11.00
C GLU A 36 -6.29 -3.07 10.44
N LEU A 37 -6.16 -3.60 9.23
CA LEU A 37 -7.20 -4.42 8.63
C LEU A 37 -7.38 -5.75 9.35
N THR A 38 -6.28 -6.30 9.87
CA THR A 38 -6.35 -7.54 10.65
C THR A 38 -7.19 -7.34 11.92
N LYS A 39 -7.11 -6.15 12.49
CA LYS A 39 -7.89 -5.83 13.69
C LYS A 39 -9.34 -5.49 13.41
N ASN A 40 -9.68 -5.22 12.15
CA ASN A 40 -11.02 -4.74 11.80
C ASN A 40 -11.57 -5.49 10.59
N PRO A 41 -12.16 -6.69 10.80
CA PRO A 41 -12.67 -7.50 9.68
C PRO A 41 -13.73 -6.83 8.83
N LEU A 42 -14.56 -5.96 9.43
CA LEU A 42 -15.58 -5.25 8.66
C LEU A 42 -14.94 -4.26 7.69
N LEU A 43 -13.93 -3.54 8.16
CA LEU A 43 -13.20 -2.61 7.31
C LEU A 43 -12.47 -3.37 6.21
N LEU A 44 -11.89 -4.52 6.53
CA LEU A 44 -11.22 -5.36 5.56
C LEU A 44 -12.17 -5.78 4.44
N LYS A 45 -13.37 -6.23 4.80
CA LYS A 45 -14.36 -6.64 3.81
C LYS A 45 -14.81 -5.49 2.94
N PHE A 46 -14.98 -4.32 3.54
CA PHE A 46 -15.36 -3.12 2.79
C PHE A 46 -14.26 -2.74 1.80
N ILE A 47 -13.04 -2.66 2.27
CA ILE A 47 -11.90 -2.23 1.45
C ILE A 47 -11.59 -3.25 0.35
N SER A 48 -11.70 -4.55 0.63
CA SER A 48 -11.37 -5.58 -0.34
C SER A 48 -12.19 -5.50 -1.61
N LYS A 49 -13.41 -4.94 -1.52
CA LYS A 49 -14.25 -4.77 -2.69
C LYS A 49 -13.86 -3.55 -3.51
N ASN A 50 -13.18 -2.58 -2.90
CA ASN A 50 -12.96 -1.29 -3.51
C ASN A 50 -11.51 -0.81 -3.50
N LEU A 51 -10.62 -1.50 -2.77
CA LEU A 51 -9.28 -0.99 -2.52
C LEU A 51 -8.49 -0.71 -3.79
N SER A 52 -8.27 -1.74 -4.60
CA SER A 52 -7.44 -1.55 -5.79
C SER A 52 -8.08 -0.60 -6.76
N TRP A 53 -9.38 -0.76 -7.02
CA TRP A 53 -10.08 0.11 -7.94
C TRP A 53 -10.15 1.54 -7.41
N GLY A 54 -10.57 1.70 -6.15
CA GLY A 54 -10.75 3.02 -5.55
C GLY A 54 -9.46 3.76 -5.32
N VAL A 55 -8.39 3.05 -4.95
CA VAL A 55 -7.10 3.68 -4.67
C VAL A 55 -6.34 3.98 -5.96
N TYR A 56 -6.43 3.09 -6.95
CA TYR A 56 -5.63 3.23 -8.16
C TYR A 56 -6.35 3.95 -9.30
N ASN A 57 -7.65 4.09 -9.25
CA ASN A 57 -8.38 4.75 -10.33
C ASN A 57 -7.86 6.17 -10.52
N LYS A 58 -7.29 6.45 -11.69
CA LYS A 58 -6.62 7.73 -11.94
C LYS A 58 -7.54 8.93 -11.76
N THR A 59 -8.80 8.79 -12.13
CA THR A 59 -9.74 9.89 -11.98
C THR A 59 -9.94 10.24 -10.52
N ILE A 60 -10.12 9.22 -9.68
CA ILE A 60 -10.31 9.42 -8.25
C ILE A 60 -9.04 9.97 -7.62
N LEU A 61 -7.88 9.41 -8.00
CA LEU A 61 -6.60 9.88 -7.47
C LEU A 61 -6.34 11.34 -7.84
N LYS A 62 -6.65 11.72 -9.07
CA LYS A 62 -6.48 13.12 -9.49
C LYS A 62 -7.40 14.07 -8.74
N LEU A 63 -8.61 13.63 -8.43
CA LEU A 63 -9.52 14.45 -7.62
C LEU A 63 -9.01 14.59 -6.20
N GLN A 64 -8.44 13.52 -5.65
CA GLN A 64 -7.86 13.55 -4.31
C GLN A 64 -6.62 14.45 -4.26
N ASP A 65 -5.84 14.49 -5.34
CA ASP A 65 -4.65 15.34 -5.42
C ASP A 65 -4.97 16.80 -5.17
N LYS A 66 -6.16 17.23 -5.57
CA LYS A 66 -6.57 18.63 -5.40
C LYS A 66 -6.98 18.94 -3.97
N VAL A 67 -7.30 17.91 -3.20
CA VAL A 67 -7.86 18.06 -1.86
C VAL A 67 -6.90 17.56 -0.79
N GLU A 68 -6.15 16.49 -1.11
CA GLU A 68 -5.26 15.85 -0.15
C GLU A 68 -3.86 15.68 -0.71
N GLU A 69 -2.88 16.32 -0.07
CA GLU A 69 -1.49 16.16 -0.45
C GLU A 69 -0.94 14.82 0.02
N ASN A 70 -1.62 14.17 0.97
CA ASN A 70 -1.14 12.95 1.62
C ASN A 70 -1.87 11.73 1.11
N ASN A 71 -1.70 11.38 -0.17
CA ASN A 71 -2.23 10.12 -0.65
C ASN A 71 -1.10 9.21 -1.13
N LEU A 72 -1.44 7.94 -1.26
CA LEU A 72 -0.46 6.93 -1.60
C LEU A 72 0.18 7.18 -2.96
N TYR A 73 -0.60 7.62 -3.94
CA TYR A 73 -0.10 7.88 -5.27
C TYR A 73 0.99 8.95 -5.25
N ASN A 74 0.72 10.06 -4.59
CA ASN A 74 1.67 11.15 -4.51
C ASN A 74 2.93 10.76 -3.75
N LEU A 75 2.79 10.02 -2.67
CA LEU A 75 3.94 9.53 -1.92
C LEU A 75 4.81 8.65 -2.82
N PHE A 76 4.17 7.75 -3.56
CA PHE A 76 4.90 6.81 -4.42
C PHE A 76 5.66 7.55 -5.51
N MET A 77 4.99 8.44 -6.22
CA MET A 77 5.62 9.16 -7.33
C MET A 77 6.71 10.10 -6.85
N GLN A 78 6.48 10.79 -5.74
CA GLN A 78 7.49 11.67 -5.17
C GLN A 78 8.70 10.88 -4.67
N GLY A 79 8.45 9.74 -4.04
CA GLY A 79 9.54 8.90 -3.56
C GLY A 79 10.42 8.37 -4.68
N ILE A 80 9.80 7.99 -5.79
CA ILE A 80 10.55 7.54 -6.96
C ILE A 80 11.46 8.65 -7.47
N LYS A 81 10.93 9.85 -7.55
CA LYS A 81 11.69 10.99 -8.02
C LYS A 81 12.83 11.35 -7.07
N GLU A 82 12.53 11.43 -5.78
CA GLU A 82 13.52 11.84 -4.78
C GLU A 82 14.63 10.82 -4.59
N ASN A 83 14.32 9.54 -4.72
CA ASN A 83 15.29 8.47 -4.53
C ASN A 83 15.89 7.98 -5.84
N ASN A 84 15.56 8.61 -6.94
CA ASN A 84 16.09 8.28 -8.25
C ASN A 84 15.88 6.80 -8.60
N VAL A 85 14.71 6.29 -8.27
CA VAL A 85 14.36 4.90 -8.53
C VAL A 85 14.08 4.71 -10.02
N LYS A 86 14.65 3.67 -10.59
CA LYS A 86 14.51 3.40 -12.02
C LYS A 86 13.42 2.36 -12.26
N LEU A 87 12.24 2.83 -12.60
CA LEU A 87 11.13 1.95 -12.97
C LEU A 87 10.68 2.29 -14.38
N GLU A 88 10.44 1.24 -15.16
CA GLU A 88 10.02 1.44 -16.56
C GLU A 88 8.69 2.20 -16.62
N ASN A 89 7.74 1.81 -15.76
CA ASN A 89 6.44 2.46 -15.72
C ASN A 89 5.95 2.47 -14.27
N PRO A 90 6.18 3.57 -13.53
CA PRO A 90 5.79 3.64 -12.11
C PRO A 90 4.31 3.39 -11.87
N ASP A 91 3.42 3.85 -12.76
CA ASP A 91 1.99 3.62 -12.61
C ASP A 91 1.66 2.14 -12.61
N VAL A 92 2.29 1.39 -13.53
CA VAL A 92 2.05 -0.05 -13.62
C VAL A 92 2.59 -0.75 -12.38
N THR A 93 3.78 -0.36 -11.91
CA THR A 93 4.35 -0.96 -10.70
C THR A 93 3.44 -0.73 -9.50
N LEU A 94 2.95 0.49 -9.32
CA LEU A 94 2.04 0.79 -8.22
C LEU A 94 0.75 -0.03 -8.34
N PHE A 95 0.20 -0.12 -9.55
CA PHE A 95 -0.99 -0.93 -9.78
C PHE A 95 -0.77 -2.39 -9.36
N MET A 96 0.36 -2.96 -9.78
CA MET A 96 0.66 -4.35 -9.44
C MET A 96 0.81 -4.55 -7.93
N ILE A 97 1.46 -3.60 -7.26
CA ILE A 97 1.61 -3.69 -5.81
C ILE A 97 0.25 -3.64 -5.11
N ILE A 98 -0.61 -2.71 -5.50
CA ILE A 98 -1.93 -2.57 -4.89
C ILE A 98 -2.77 -3.83 -5.09
N GLU A 99 -2.79 -4.36 -6.31
CA GLU A 99 -3.55 -5.57 -6.60
C GLU A 99 -3.00 -6.77 -5.84
N LEU A 100 -1.69 -6.91 -5.81
CA LEU A 100 -1.07 -8.01 -5.10
C LEU A 100 -1.39 -7.95 -3.61
N VAL A 101 -1.18 -6.79 -2.99
CA VAL A 101 -1.45 -6.63 -1.56
C VAL A 101 -2.94 -6.85 -1.27
N GLY A 102 -3.82 -6.19 -2.03
CA GLY A 102 -5.25 -6.26 -1.75
C GLY A 102 -5.80 -7.67 -1.81
N SER A 103 -5.47 -8.38 -2.88
CA SER A 103 -6.01 -9.73 -3.07
C SER A 103 -5.41 -10.76 -2.12
N THR A 104 -4.08 -10.79 -2.03
CA THR A 104 -3.43 -11.85 -1.25
C THR A 104 -3.58 -11.66 0.25
N CYS A 105 -3.56 -10.41 0.72
CA CYS A 105 -3.74 -10.15 2.15
C CYS A 105 -5.16 -10.45 2.60
N PHE A 106 -6.15 -10.16 1.76
CA PHE A 106 -7.54 -10.50 2.08
C PHE A 106 -7.67 -12.00 2.39
N ASN A 107 -7.10 -12.83 1.49
CA ASN A 107 -7.15 -14.28 1.66
C ASN A 107 -6.40 -14.74 2.91
N SER A 108 -5.21 -14.18 3.14
CA SER A 108 -4.39 -14.58 4.28
C SER A 108 -5.03 -14.19 5.61
N ILE A 109 -5.63 -13.00 5.67
CA ILE A 109 -6.24 -12.52 6.91
C ILE A 109 -7.51 -13.31 7.24
N LEU A 110 -8.40 -13.46 6.26
CA LEU A 110 -9.70 -14.10 6.52
C LEU A 110 -9.63 -15.62 6.55
N TYR A 111 -8.88 -16.21 5.63
CA TYR A 111 -8.89 -17.65 5.46
C TYR A 111 -7.62 -18.36 5.89
N LYS A 112 -6.56 -17.60 6.15
CA LYS A 112 -5.25 -18.13 6.55
C LYS A 112 -4.73 -19.17 5.55
N ASP A 113 -5.00 -18.94 4.29
CA ASP A 113 -4.68 -19.88 3.22
C ASP A 113 -4.03 -19.11 2.07
N PRO A 114 -2.88 -19.54 1.58
CA PRO A 114 -2.09 -20.69 2.01
C PRO A 114 -1.35 -20.52 3.33
N LEU A 115 -1.25 -19.28 3.85
CA LEU A 115 -0.59 -19.00 5.11
C LEU A 115 -1.37 -17.94 5.88
N SER A 116 -1.19 -17.91 7.20
CA SER A 116 -1.68 -16.78 8.00
C SER A 116 -0.97 -15.52 7.56
N ILE A 117 -1.57 -14.36 7.88
CA ILE A 117 -1.00 -13.09 7.42
C ILE A 117 0.43 -12.88 7.95
N GLU A 118 0.70 -13.25 9.21
CA GLU A 118 2.04 -13.05 9.75
C GLU A 118 3.08 -13.93 9.07
N ASP A 119 2.71 -15.15 8.71
CA ASP A 119 3.62 -16.03 7.99
C ASP A 119 3.76 -15.63 6.53
N TYR A 120 2.76 -14.99 5.97
CA TYR A 120 2.77 -14.55 4.58
C TYR A 120 3.58 -13.27 4.34
N LYS A 121 3.61 -12.36 5.32
CA LYS A 121 4.27 -11.07 5.16
C LYS A 121 5.70 -11.15 4.58
N PRO A 122 6.57 -12.06 5.06
CA PRO A 122 7.94 -12.09 4.50
C PRO A 122 7.97 -12.35 3.00
N TYR A 123 7.09 -13.23 2.53
CA TYR A 123 7.02 -13.54 1.09
C TYR A 123 6.54 -12.33 0.30
N LEU A 124 5.50 -11.67 0.80
CA LEU A 124 4.94 -10.49 0.16
C LEU A 124 5.99 -9.38 0.06
N TYR A 125 6.66 -9.10 1.16
CA TYR A 125 7.62 -7.98 1.19
C TYR A 125 8.82 -8.25 0.30
N LYS A 126 9.23 -9.50 0.17
CA LYS A 126 10.31 -9.84 -0.75
C LYS A 126 9.93 -9.52 -2.20
N VAL A 127 8.70 -9.85 -2.60
CA VAL A 127 8.23 -9.55 -3.95
C VAL A 127 8.16 -8.04 -4.17
N ILE A 128 7.65 -7.30 -3.19
CA ILE A 128 7.56 -5.85 -3.30
C ILE A 128 8.95 -5.24 -3.45
N ARG A 129 9.93 -5.69 -2.66
CA ARG A 129 11.29 -5.19 -2.80
C ARG A 129 11.85 -5.46 -4.19
N ASN A 130 11.59 -6.65 -4.73
CA ASN A 130 12.06 -6.99 -6.08
C ASN A 130 11.45 -6.08 -7.12
N LEU A 131 10.19 -5.70 -6.96
CA LEU A 131 9.54 -4.78 -7.88
C LEU A 131 10.12 -3.36 -7.82
N LEU A 132 10.56 -2.95 -6.64
CA LEU A 132 11.03 -1.58 -6.43
C LEU A 132 12.55 -1.41 -6.56
N GLU A 133 13.32 -2.46 -6.31
CA GLU A 133 14.79 -2.38 -6.29
C GLU A 133 15.44 -3.08 -7.47
N ASN A 134 14.71 -3.32 -8.46
CA ASN A 134 15.10 -4.08 -9.63
C ASN A 134 16.36 -3.55 -10.33
#